data_159096f6cde7001bbd6e5273a75b5f40
#
_entry.id   159096f6cde7001bbd6e5273a75b5f40
#
_cell.length_a   1.000
_cell.length_b   1.000
_cell.length_c   1.000
_cell.angle_alpha   90.00
_cell.angle_beta   90.00
_cell.angle_gamma   90.00
#
_symmetry.space_group_name_H-M   'P 1'
#
loop_
_entity.id
_entity.type
_entity.pdbx_description
1 polymer ?
#
loop_
_entity_poly.entity_id
_entity_poly.type
_entity_poly.pdbx_seq_one_letter_code
_entity_poly.pdbx_strand_id
1 'polypeptide(L)'
;MTEYYYAIDWMRTHRKGEPVAKDKPLLLLLAISKVMQGRRNFFVFEEIETEYTDLLLRFGDLEGRSLSPHASFVDLAGQVLLWDCSLHRNSLEDPDDLTRSKVLPHYGNLQHEFWVYLIKGRNAGHVMGYLLHKYWEPTWHGDILQALGVEGLSQELHDAGLYAEYRTRDPQCILNDFGIVPSEKVLYRDDYFWVLEDAHPLSPGHCLVITLTYRRDYWELSPEEHRLLPFVLREARRIIDERYQPDAYHIEMNCGEAAGQSIPHFHCHLIPRYQGDSLQAQGGSDHVLPGLGDWTLPSLN
;
A
#
# COMPACT_ATOMS: atom_id res chain seq x y z
N MET A 1 -1.85 -7.28 -7.66
CA MET A 1 -2.03 -6.04 -8.43
C MET A 1 -1.91 -4.80 -7.54
N THR A 2 -2.63 -4.76 -6.44
CA THR A 2 -2.73 -3.63 -5.52
C THR A 2 -1.42 -3.33 -4.79
N GLU A 3 -0.64 -4.35 -4.47
CA GLU A 3 0.64 -4.27 -3.76
C GLU A 3 1.71 -3.38 -4.44
N TYR A 4 1.80 -3.41 -5.78
CA TYR A 4 2.77 -2.58 -6.52
C TYR A 4 2.39 -1.11 -6.50
N TYR A 5 1.10 -0.80 -6.59
CA TYR A 5 0.62 0.58 -6.46
C TYR A 5 0.83 1.11 -5.04
N TYR A 6 0.71 0.26 -4.03
CA TYR A 6 1.10 0.60 -2.66
C TYR A 6 2.59 0.91 -2.54
N ALA A 7 3.45 0.02 -3.08
CA ALA A 7 4.87 0.27 -3.04
C ALA A 7 5.24 1.60 -3.73
N ILE A 8 4.53 1.97 -4.81
CA ILE A 8 4.64 3.27 -5.46
C ILE A 8 4.16 4.41 -4.55
N ASP A 9 3.04 4.21 -3.85
CA ASP A 9 2.49 5.22 -2.94
C ASP A 9 3.39 5.48 -1.74
N TRP A 10 4.05 4.42 -1.25
CA TRP A 10 4.97 4.48 -0.12
C TRP A 10 6.42 4.76 -0.53
N MET A 11 6.68 4.97 -1.80
CA MET A 11 8.00 5.36 -2.26
C MET A 11 8.43 6.64 -1.55
N ARG A 12 9.50 6.55 -0.76
CA ARG A 12 10.02 7.70 0.00
C ARG A 12 10.56 8.74 -0.95
N THR A 13 9.73 9.72 -1.26
CA THR A 13 10.02 10.85 -2.14
C THR A 13 10.07 12.18 -1.37
N HIS A 14 9.89 12.12 -0.02
CA HIS A 14 9.83 13.32 0.81
C HIS A 14 10.72 13.20 2.05
N ARG A 15 11.32 14.34 2.42
CA ARG A 15 11.54 14.69 3.82
C ARG A 15 10.43 15.68 4.22
N LYS A 16 10.00 15.62 5.49
CA LYS A 16 8.90 16.48 5.99
C LYS A 16 9.20 17.97 5.70
N GLY A 17 8.36 18.61 4.89
CA GLY A 17 8.51 20.02 4.51
C GLY A 17 9.26 20.30 3.20
N GLU A 18 9.74 19.27 2.48
CA GLU A 18 10.38 19.40 1.17
C GLU A 18 9.43 19.03 0.03
N PRO A 19 9.62 19.60 -1.18
CA PRO A 19 8.87 19.18 -2.36
C PRO A 19 9.07 17.69 -2.68
N VAL A 20 8.08 17.09 -3.34
CA VAL A 20 8.11 15.68 -3.75
C VAL A 20 9.27 15.40 -4.68
N ALA A 21 10.21 14.55 -4.29
CA ALA A 21 11.32 14.15 -5.15
C ALA A 21 10.82 13.20 -6.25
N LYS A 22 11.13 13.51 -7.50
CA LYS A 22 10.71 12.76 -8.71
C LYS A 22 11.79 11.83 -9.24
N ASP A 23 12.95 11.75 -8.58
CA ASP A 23 14.10 10.96 -8.98
C ASP A 23 13.77 9.45 -9.04
N LYS A 24 13.29 8.85 -7.97
CA LYS A 24 12.90 7.43 -7.94
C LYS A 24 11.74 7.10 -8.88
N PRO A 25 10.65 7.89 -8.93
CA PRO A 25 9.61 7.72 -9.94
C PRO A 25 10.13 7.75 -11.38
N LEU A 26 11.05 8.66 -11.73
CA LEU A 26 11.63 8.71 -13.07
C LEU A 26 12.50 7.48 -13.39
N LEU A 27 13.28 7.01 -12.43
CA LEU A 27 14.06 5.76 -12.60
C LEU A 27 13.14 4.57 -12.85
N LEU A 28 12.05 4.48 -12.09
CA LEU A 28 11.08 3.40 -12.26
C LEU A 28 10.37 3.48 -13.61
N LEU A 29 9.96 4.68 -14.04
CA LEU A 29 9.41 4.90 -15.39
C LEU A 29 10.38 4.49 -16.49
N LEU A 30 11.66 4.86 -16.35
CA LEU A 30 12.73 4.48 -17.30
C LEU A 30 12.86 2.94 -17.35
N ALA A 31 12.94 2.26 -16.22
CA ALA A 31 13.06 0.81 -16.18
C ALA A 31 11.85 0.12 -16.82
N ILE A 32 10.63 0.56 -16.52
CA ILE A 32 9.40 0.02 -17.10
C ILE A 32 9.37 0.26 -18.62
N SER A 33 9.77 1.44 -19.08
CA SER A 33 9.82 1.74 -20.53
C SER A 33 10.77 0.79 -21.29
N LYS A 34 11.93 0.47 -20.69
CA LYS A 34 12.88 -0.49 -21.27
C LYS A 34 12.28 -1.91 -21.35
N VAL A 35 11.54 -2.33 -20.33
CA VAL A 35 10.81 -3.61 -20.35
C VAL A 35 9.75 -3.62 -21.46
N MET A 36 8.98 -2.54 -21.63
CA MET A 36 7.99 -2.41 -22.71
C MET A 36 8.66 -2.46 -24.11
N GLN A 37 9.86 -1.96 -24.24
CA GLN A 37 10.68 -2.03 -25.47
C GLN A 37 11.33 -3.40 -25.68
N GLY A 38 11.03 -4.40 -24.85
CA GLY A 38 11.55 -5.77 -24.95
C GLY A 38 12.98 -5.94 -24.45
N ARG A 39 13.52 -4.97 -23.70
CA ARG A 39 14.84 -5.12 -23.08
C ARG A 39 14.78 -6.06 -21.88
N ARG A 40 15.96 -6.63 -21.54
CA ARG A 40 16.10 -7.49 -20.36
C ARG A 40 15.86 -6.69 -19.09
N ASN A 41 15.31 -7.33 -18.09
CA ASN A 41 15.15 -6.78 -16.74
C ASN A 41 16.49 -6.78 -15.99
N PHE A 42 17.43 -6.00 -16.51
CA PHE A 42 18.77 -5.87 -15.97
C PHE A 42 19.36 -4.55 -16.46
N PHE A 43 19.70 -3.65 -15.55
CA PHE A 43 20.11 -2.29 -15.83
C PHE A 43 21.44 -2.01 -15.15
N VAL A 44 22.54 -1.94 -15.92
CA VAL A 44 23.82 -1.47 -15.42
C VAL A 44 23.76 0.05 -15.32
N PHE A 45 24.13 0.60 -14.16
CA PHE A 45 23.99 2.04 -13.92
C PHE A 45 24.74 2.87 -14.98
N GLU A 46 25.97 2.48 -15.33
CA GLU A 46 26.78 3.16 -16.36
C GLU A 46 26.05 3.26 -17.71
N GLU A 47 25.27 2.24 -18.09
CA GLU A 47 24.55 2.19 -19.37
C GLU A 47 23.33 3.11 -19.41
N ILE A 48 22.67 3.33 -18.25
CA ILE A 48 21.44 4.12 -18.17
C ILE A 48 21.65 5.52 -17.62
N GLU A 49 22.83 5.81 -17.05
CA GLU A 49 23.10 7.06 -16.33
C GLU A 49 22.83 8.30 -17.16
N THR A 50 23.28 8.31 -18.43
CA THR A 50 23.10 9.49 -19.31
C THR A 50 21.64 9.77 -19.59
N GLU A 51 20.87 8.73 -19.95
CA GLU A 51 19.45 8.86 -20.24
C GLU A 51 18.66 9.23 -18.96
N TYR A 52 18.99 8.61 -17.84
CA TYR A 52 18.37 8.91 -16.57
C TYR A 52 18.66 10.34 -16.09
N THR A 53 19.90 10.80 -16.29
CA THR A 53 20.32 12.18 -15.98
C THR A 53 19.54 13.19 -16.81
N ASP A 54 19.36 12.94 -18.12
CA ASP A 54 18.56 13.82 -18.99
C ASP A 54 17.10 13.90 -18.53
N LEU A 55 16.49 12.78 -18.16
CA LEU A 55 15.15 12.75 -17.60
C LEU A 55 15.05 13.55 -16.31
N LEU A 56 16.03 13.43 -15.42
CA LEU A 56 16.06 14.21 -14.16
C LEU A 56 16.19 15.71 -14.41
N LEU A 57 17.02 16.12 -15.34
CA LEU A 57 17.17 17.54 -15.69
C LEU A 57 15.90 18.13 -16.30
N ARG A 58 15.15 17.36 -17.07
CA ARG A 58 13.92 17.82 -17.74
C ARG A 58 12.69 17.74 -16.86
N PHE A 59 12.55 16.73 -16.03
CA PHE A 59 11.29 16.38 -15.34
C PHE A 59 11.44 16.15 -13.85
N GLY A 60 12.67 16.24 -13.30
CA GLY A 60 12.99 15.87 -11.92
C GLY A 60 12.62 16.90 -10.85
N ASP A 61 12.28 18.14 -11.25
CA ASP A 61 12.00 19.23 -10.31
C ASP A 61 13.11 19.42 -9.27
N LEU A 62 14.28 19.87 -9.76
CA LEU A 62 15.52 19.91 -8.98
C LEU A 62 15.68 21.20 -8.13
N GLU A 63 14.60 22.00 -7.92
CA GLU A 63 14.70 23.26 -7.18
C GLU A 63 15.40 23.07 -5.82
N GLY A 64 16.62 23.60 -5.73
CA GLY A 64 17.43 23.56 -4.50
C GLY A 64 18.07 22.22 -4.15
N ARG A 65 18.01 21.20 -5.03
CA ARG A 65 18.60 19.89 -4.82
C ARG A 65 19.80 19.62 -5.71
N SER A 66 20.77 18.87 -5.17
CA SER A 66 21.87 18.34 -5.99
C SER A 66 21.41 17.16 -6.84
N LEU A 67 21.77 17.15 -8.11
CA LEU A 67 21.54 16.04 -9.01
C LEU A 67 22.41 14.84 -8.59
N SER A 68 21.79 13.75 -8.15
CA SER A 68 22.49 12.56 -7.67
C SER A 68 21.84 11.28 -8.21
N PRO A 69 21.93 11.00 -9.55
CA PRO A 69 21.29 9.82 -10.16
C PRO A 69 21.74 8.51 -9.53
N HIS A 70 23.03 8.42 -9.17
CA HIS A 70 23.61 7.25 -8.50
C HIS A 70 23.00 6.95 -7.13
N ALA A 71 22.65 7.99 -6.36
CA ALA A 71 22.01 7.80 -5.08
C ALA A 71 20.59 7.23 -5.24
N SER A 72 19.80 7.79 -6.16
CA SER A 72 18.45 7.31 -6.43
C SER A 72 18.41 5.88 -6.96
N PHE A 73 19.42 5.48 -7.75
CA PHE A 73 19.54 4.12 -8.27
C PHE A 73 19.69 3.10 -7.14
N VAL A 74 20.51 3.39 -6.13
CA VAL A 74 20.70 2.53 -4.96
C VAL A 74 19.52 2.64 -3.98
N ASP A 75 19.05 3.85 -3.75
CA ASP A 75 18.00 4.11 -2.75
C ASP A 75 16.62 3.58 -3.17
N LEU A 76 16.40 3.33 -4.45
CA LEU A 76 15.17 2.67 -4.92
C LEU A 76 15.10 1.22 -4.43
N ALA A 77 16.23 0.55 -4.14
CA ALA A 77 16.25 -0.77 -3.53
C ALA A 77 15.61 -0.85 -2.13
N GLY A 78 15.38 0.29 -1.48
CA GLY A 78 14.53 0.35 -0.29
C GLY A 78 13.04 0.04 -0.56
N GLN A 79 12.65 -0.06 -1.84
CA GLN A 79 11.30 -0.48 -2.28
C GLN A 79 11.33 -1.95 -2.69
N VAL A 80 11.31 -2.83 -1.71
CA VAL A 80 11.53 -4.29 -1.84
C VAL A 80 10.61 -4.97 -2.87
N LEU A 81 9.42 -4.42 -3.11
CA LEU A 81 8.47 -4.96 -4.10
C LEU A 81 8.71 -4.45 -5.54
N LEU A 82 9.48 -3.39 -5.73
CA LEU A 82 9.62 -2.73 -7.03
C LEU A 82 11.00 -2.92 -7.65
N TRP A 83 12.04 -2.81 -6.85
CA TRP A 83 13.42 -2.71 -7.32
C TRP A 83 14.39 -3.47 -6.43
N ASP A 84 15.39 -4.07 -7.06
CA ASP A 84 16.55 -4.64 -6.40
C ASP A 84 17.82 -4.06 -6.99
N CYS A 85 18.89 -4.00 -6.21
CA CYS A 85 20.17 -3.47 -6.62
C CYS A 85 21.31 -4.31 -6.04
N SER A 86 22.33 -4.57 -6.86
CA SER A 86 23.52 -5.31 -6.42
C SER A 86 24.38 -4.55 -5.39
N LEU A 87 24.12 -3.27 -5.18
CA LEU A 87 24.72 -2.46 -4.13
C LEU A 87 23.62 -1.99 -3.16
N HIS A 88 23.74 -2.33 -1.90
CA HIS A 88 22.87 -1.82 -0.85
C HIS A 88 23.61 -0.76 -0.02
N ARG A 89 22.95 0.35 0.30
CA ARG A 89 23.53 1.43 1.12
C ARG A 89 24.06 0.91 2.45
N ASN A 90 23.36 -0.02 3.08
CA ASN A 90 23.74 -0.63 4.34
C ASN A 90 24.97 -1.57 4.26
N SER A 91 25.43 -1.90 3.05
CA SER A 91 26.66 -2.68 2.85
C SER A 91 27.93 -1.82 2.75
N LEU A 92 27.76 -0.48 2.75
CA LEU A 92 28.89 0.46 2.76
C LEU A 92 29.40 0.63 4.20
N GLU A 93 30.72 0.81 4.35
CA GLU A 93 31.32 1.13 5.66
C GLU A 93 30.79 2.45 6.21
N ASP A 94 30.56 3.43 5.33
CA ASP A 94 29.87 4.68 5.62
C ASP A 94 28.72 4.84 4.62
N PRO A 95 27.44 4.78 5.06
CA PRO A 95 26.27 4.95 4.21
C PRO A 95 26.20 6.31 3.51
N ASP A 96 26.86 7.34 4.05
CA ASP A 96 26.87 8.69 3.49
C ASP A 96 27.98 8.84 2.41
N ASP A 97 28.92 7.92 2.32
CA ASP A 97 29.99 7.88 1.30
C ASP A 97 29.53 7.13 0.03
N LEU A 98 28.31 7.38 -0.43
CA LEU A 98 27.79 6.84 -1.67
C LEU A 98 28.17 7.75 -2.84
N THR A 99 29.25 7.40 -3.52
CA THR A 99 29.76 8.16 -4.68
C THR A 99 29.40 7.50 -6.00
N ARG A 100 29.36 8.31 -7.09
CA ARG A 100 29.10 7.83 -8.46
C ARG A 100 30.05 6.68 -8.84
N SER A 101 31.34 6.78 -8.54
CA SER A 101 32.33 5.76 -8.87
C SER A 101 32.09 4.41 -8.20
N LYS A 102 31.48 4.40 -7.02
CA LYS A 102 31.08 3.18 -6.32
C LYS A 102 29.87 2.52 -6.97
N VAL A 103 28.98 3.29 -7.60
CA VAL A 103 27.73 2.78 -8.19
C VAL A 103 27.91 2.33 -9.63
N LEU A 104 28.83 2.93 -10.39
CA LEU A 104 29.03 2.65 -11.82
C LEU A 104 29.07 1.16 -12.19
N PRO A 105 29.81 0.28 -11.48
CA PRO A 105 29.89 -1.14 -11.85
C PRO A 105 28.67 -1.96 -11.41
N HIS A 106 27.72 -1.33 -10.72
CA HIS A 106 26.58 -2.04 -10.16
C HIS A 106 25.37 -2.03 -11.09
N TYR A 107 24.52 -3.01 -10.88
CA TYR A 107 23.28 -3.17 -11.63
C TYR A 107 22.06 -3.17 -10.70
N GLY A 108 20.92 -2.82 -11.27
CA GLY A 108 19.62 -2.96 -10.68
C GLY A 108 18.66 -3.69 -11.60
N ASN A 109 17.56 -4.14 -11.05
CA ASN A 109 16.48 -4.79 -11.79
C ASN A 109 15.13 -4.55 -11.10
N LEU A 110 14.06 -4.59 -11.88
CA LEU A 110 12.73 -4.69 -11.29
C LEU A 110 12.61 -6.03 -10.57
N GLN A 111 12.00 -6.04 -9.41
CA GLN A 111 11.74 -7.28 -8.67
C GLN A 111 11.03 -8.30 -9.57
N HIS A 112 11.40 -9.57 -9.44
CA HIS A 112 11.00 -10.61 -10.38
C HIS A 112 9.47 -10.69 -10.56
N GLU A 113 8.73 -10.70 -9.47
CA GLU A 113 7.27 -10.79 -9.52
C GLU A 113 6.63 -9.52 -10.11
N PHE A 114 7.19 -8.36 -9.78
CA PHE A 114 6.76 -7.11 -10.38
C PHE A 114 7.03 -7.08 -11.90
N TRP A 115 8.21 -7.50 -12.33
CA TRP A 115 8.52 -7.63 -13.74
C TRP A 115 7.58 -8.61 -14.46
N VAL A 116 7.32 -9.80 -13.88
CA VAL A 116 6.35 -10.77 -14.41
C VAL A 116 4.94 -10.17 -14.50
N TYR A 117 4.56 -9.35 -13.54
CA TYR A 117 3.30 -8.62 -13.60
C TYR A 117 3.27 -7.61 -14.77
N LEU A 118 4.33 -6.81 -14.94
CA LEU A 118 4.40 -5.76 -15.96
C LEU A 118 4.33 -6.31 -17.39
N ILE A 119 4.95 -7.46 -17.67
CA ILE A 119 4.95 -8.05 -19.01
C ILE A 119 3.60 -8.68 -19.41
N LYS A 120 2.64 -8.75 -18.51
CA LYS A 120 1.30 -9.30 -18.78
C LYS A 120 0.33 -8.22 -19.26
N GLY A 121 -0.19 -8.40 -20.47
CA GLY A 121 -1.22 -7.51 -21.02
C GLY A 121 -0.81 -6.04 -21.06
N ARG A 122 -1.62 -5.17 -20.48
CA ARG A 122 -1.41 -3.70 -20.43
C ARG A 122 -0.85 -3.20 -19.11
N ASN A 123 -0.41 -4.09 -18.22
CA ASN A 123 -0.05 -3.71 -16.86
C ASN A 123 1.07 -2.68 -16.79
N ALA A 124 2.08 -2.79 -17.65
CA ALA A 124 3.16 -1.80 -17.71
C ALA A 124 2.65 -0.39 -18.03
N GLY A 125 1.77 -0.27 -19.04
CA GLY A 125 1.13 1.00 -19.39
C GLY A 125 0.29 1.58 -18.24
N HIS A 126 -0.48 0.74 -17.57
CA HIS A 126 -1.28 1.17 -16.41
C HIS A 126 -0.40 1.66 -15.26
N VAL A 127 0.69 0.94 -14.92
CA VAL A 127 1.63 1.37 -13.87
C VAL A 127 2.33 2.67 -14.24
N MET A 128 2.77 2.81 -15.51
CA MET A 128 3.35 4.07 -15.99
C MET A 128 2.35 5.22 -15.91
N GLY A 129 1.12 5.00 -16.36
CA GLY A 129 0.06 5.99 -16.26
C GLY A 129 -0.20 6.41 -14.81
N TYR A 130 -0.23 5.46 -13.88
CA TYR A 130 -0.40 5.75 -12.46
C TYR A 130 0.74 6.60 -11.91
N LEU A 131 2.01 6.26 -12.21
CA LEU A 131 3.19 7.05 -11.82
C LEU A 131 3.10 8.48 -12.36
N LEU A 132 2.73 8.63 -13.64
CA LEU A 132 2.60 9.92 -14.28
C LEU A 132 1.55 10.79 -13.58
N HIS A 133 0.34 10.26 -13.38
CA HIS A 133 -0.75 10.99 -12.71
C HIS A 133 -0.43 11.33 -11.24
N LYS A 134 0.38 10.52 -10.58
CA LYS A 134 0.75 10.76 -9.19
C LYS A 134 1.80 11.86 -9.01
N TYR A 135 2.77 11.94 -9.91
CA TYR A 135 3.97 12.75 -9.70
C TYR A 135 4.10 13.95 -10.65
N TRP A 136 3.30 13.99 -11.73
CA TRP A 136 3.34 15.08 -12.71
C TRP A 136 1.95 15.56 -13.10
N GLU A 137 1.88 16.86 -13.41
CA GLU A 137 0.67 17.41 -14.02
C GLU A 137 0.42 16.79 -15.41
N PRO A 138 -0.86 16.61 -15.83
CA PRO A 138 -1.20 15.98 -17.11
C PRO A 138 -0.51 16.58 -18.34
N THR A 139 -0.16 17.86 -18.29
CA THR A 139 0.55 18.58 -19.36
C THR A 139 1.95 18.01 -19.63
N TRP A 140 2.59 17.34 -18.68
CA TRP A 140 3.91 16.74 -18.80
C TRP A 140 3.90 15.30 -19.31
N HIS A 141 2.75 14.61 -19.25
CA HIS A 141 2.69 13.17 -19.51
C HIS A 141 3.16 12.82 -20.91
N GLY A 142 2.71 13.59 -21.94
CA GLY A 142 3.13 13.37 -23.32
C GLY A 142 4.64 13.51 -23.52
N ASP A 143 5.24 14.56 -22.99
CA ASP A 143 6.66 14.86 -23.11
C ASP A 143 7.52 13.79 -22.40
N ILE A 144 7.09 13.31 -21.24
CA ILE A 144 7.75 12.24 -20.50
C ILE A 144 7.69 10.92 -21.28
N LEU A 145 6.52 10.54 -21.80
CA LEU A 145 6.36 9.33 -22.59
C LEU A 145 7.18 9.36 -23.88
N GLN A 146 7.22 10.53 -24.55
CA GLN A 146 8.06 10.73 -25.72
C GLN A 146 9.56 10.60 -25.37
N ALA A 147 10.01 11.19 -24.27
CA ALA A 147 11.39 11.08 -23.82
C ALA A 147 11.78 9.62 -23.45
N LEU A 148 10.82 8.83 -22.98
CA LEU A 148 10.99 7.41 -22.67
C LEU A 148 10.86 6.49 -23.91
N GLY A 149 10.48 7.03 -25.06
CA GLY A 149 10.27 6.27 -26.30
C GLY A 149 9.12 5.27 -26.21
N VAL A 150 8.08 5.61 -25.44
CA VAL A 150 6.85 4.81 -25.29
C VAL A 150 5.66 5.69 -25.61
N GLU A 151 5.13 5.53 -26.81
CA GLU A 151 3.97 6.28 -27.32
C GLU A 151 2.75 5.36 -27.40
N GLY A 152 1.56 5.95 -27.54
CA GLY A 152 0.34 5.19 -27.76
C GLY A 152 -0.34 4.64 -26.52
N LEU A 153 0.00 5.15 -25.32
CA LEU A 153 -0.59 4.73 -24.04
C LEU A 153 -1.82 5.57 -23.62
N SER A 154 -2.56 6.16 -24.59
CA SER A 154 -3.66 7.09 -24.26
C SER A 154 -4.80 6.42 -23.47
N GLN A 155 -5.14 5.16 -23.76
CA GLN A 155 -6.16 4.45 -23.00
C GLN A 155 -5.65 4.08 -21.60
N GLU A 156 -4.43 3.56 -21.52
CA GLU A 156 -3.80 3.21 -20.25
C GLU A 156 -3.62 4.43 -19.34
N LEU A 157 -3.30 5.59 -19.91
CA LEU A 157 -3.25 6.87 -19.19
C LEU A 157 -4.60 7.29 -18.67
N HIS A 158 -5.66 7.17 -19.49
CA HIS A 158 -7.01 7.49 -19.08
C HIS A 158 -7.47 6.58 -17.93
N ASP A 159 -7.33 5.27 -18.09
CA ASP A 159 -7.71 4.28 -17.08
C ASP A 159 -6.91 4.47 -15.78
N ALA A 160 -5.60 4.75 -15.90
CA ALA A 160 -4.74 5.05 -14.75
C ALA A 160 -5.10 6.37 -14.08
N GLY A 161 -5.53 7.38 -14.84
CA GLY A 161 -6.01 8.65 -14.30
C GLY A 161 -7.25 8.47 -13.45
N LEU A 162 -8.23 7.72 -13.92
CA LEU A 162 -9.42 7.36 -13.14
C LEU A 162 -9.05 6.58 -11.88
N TYR A 163 -8.13 5.64 -11.99
CA TYR A 163 -7.65 4.86 -10.86
C TYR A 163 -6.85 5.72 -9.87
N ALA A 164 -5.98 6.61 -10.33
CA ALA A 164 -5.24 7.54 -9.49
C ALA A 164 -6.18 8.52 -8.78
N GLU A 165 -7.20 9.03 -9.46
CA GLU A 165 -8.23 9.87 -8.86
C GLU A 165 -9.01 9.11 -7.78
N TYR A 166 -9.36 7.85 -8.05
CA TYR A 166 -9.99 6.97 -7.08
C TYR A 166 -9.07 6.76 -5.86
N ARG A 167 -7.78 6.45 -6.08
CA ARG A 167 -6.80 6.24 -5.00
C ARG A 167 -6.40 7.52 -4.27
N THR A 168 -6.41 8.68 -4.89
CA THR A 168 -6.21 9.97 -4.18
C THR A 168 -7.40 10.31 -3.28
N ARG A 169 -8.58 9.74 -3.57
CA ARG A 169 -9.69 9.71 -2.62
C ARG A 169 -9.46 8.70 -1.50
N ASP A 170 -8.56 7.74 -1.67
CA ASP A 170 -8.37 6.54 -0.84
C ASP A 170 -7.53 6.76 0.44
N PRO A 171 -6.46 7.58 0.53
CA PRO A 171 -5.93 8.03 1.83
C PRO A 171 -6.92 8.88 2.61
N GLN A 172 -7.87 9.52 1.89
CA GLN A 172 -9.04 10.16 2.46
C GLN A 172 -10.17 9.16 2.75
N CYS A 173 -10.15 7.95 2.19
CA CYS A 173 -11.19 6.95 2.42
C CYS A 173 -11.17 6.49 3.89
N ILE A 174 -10.00 6.20 4.44
CA ILE A 174 -9.88 5.97 5.89
C ILE A 174 -10.33 7.20 6.66
N LEU A 175 -9.91 8.41 6.24
CA LEU A 175 -10.32 9.66 6.87
C LEU A 175 -11.81 9.98 6.66
N ASN A 176 -12.38 9.63 5.51
CA ASN A 176 -13.78 9.86 5.19
C ASN A 176 -14.69 8.81 5.81
N ASP A 177 -14.24 7.55 5.81
CA ASP A 177 -15.05 6.42 6.28
C ASP A 177 -14.94 6.24 7.80
N PHE A 178 -13.73 6.43 8.37
CA PHE A 178 -13.45 6.25 9.80
C PHE A 178 -13.15 7.57 10.53
N GLY A 179 -13.18 8.70 9.81
CA GLY A 179 -12.84 10.02 10.36
C GLY A 179 -11.35 10.24 10.57
N ILE A 180 -11.00 11.38 11.17
CA ILE A 180 -9.60 11.67 11.56
C ILE A 180 -9.25 10.73 12.71
N VAL A 181 -8.40 9.74 12.43
CA VAL A 181 -7.89 8.82 13.44
C VAL A 181 -6.62 9.41 14.06
N PRO A 182 -6.64 9.84 15.32
CA PRO A 182 -5.45 10.28 16.00
C PRO A 182 -4.42 9.16 16.08
N SER A 183 -3.12 9.48 15.99
CA SER A 183 -2.05 8.48 15.98
C SER A 183 -2.03 7.59 17.22
N GLU A 184 -2.47 8.12 18.36
CA GLU A 184 -2.61 7.39 19.62
C GLU A 184 -3.74 6.35 19.62
N LYS A 185 -4.68 6.45 18.67
CA LYS A 185 -5.76 5.48 18.45
C LYS A 185 -5.36 4.33 17.53
N VAL A 186 -4.21 4.43 16.87
CA VAL A 186 -3.67 3.38 16.01
C VAL A 186 -2.88 2.40 16.88
N LEU A 187 -3.44 1.21 17.10
CA LEU A 187 -2.82 0.16 17.91
C LEU A 187 -1.74 -0.60 17.17
N TYR A 188 -1.96 -0.83 15.87
CA TYR A 188 -1.04 -1.54 14.98
C TYR A 188 -1.29 -1.09 13.54
N ARG A 189 -0.26 -1.18 12.70
CA ARG A 189 -0.39 -1.05 11.25
C ARG A 189 0.70 -1.82 10.54
N ASP A 190 0.35 -2.39 9.39
CA ASP A 190 1.28 -2.94 8.41
C ASP A 190 0.96 -2.40 7.00
N ASP A 191 1.46 -3.05 5.97
CA ASP A 191 1.27 -2.64 4.58
C ASP A 191 -0.15 -2.94 4.04
N TYR A 192 -0.97 -3.68 4.78
CA TYR A 192 -2.30 -4.14 4.37
C TYR A 192 -3.42 -3.71 5.30
N PHE A 193 -3.13 -3.62 6.60
CA PHE A 193 -4.14 -3.41 7.63
C PHE A 193 -3.73 -2.37 8.67
N TRP A 194 -4.73 -1.67 9.18
CA TRP A 194 -4.62 -0.92 10.41
C TRP A 194 -5.50 -1.55 11.49
N VAL A 195 -5.05 -1.47 12.74
CA VAL A 195 -5.85 -1.78 13.92
C VAL A 195 -6.08 -0.49 14.67
N LEU A 196 -7.34 -0.10 14.79
CA LEU A 196 -7.76 1.17 15.39
C LEU A 196 -8.59 0.90 16.63
N GLU A 197 -8.43 1.71 17.69
CA GLU A 197 -9.43 1.74 18.75
C GLU A 197 -10.77 2.21 18.17
N ASP A 198 -11.84 1.48 18.45
CA ASP A 198 -13.18 1.88 18.01
C ASP A 198 -13.58 3.23 18.62
N ALA A 199 -14.21 4.10 17.82
CA ALA A 199 -14.68 5.41 18.29
C ALA A 199 -15.87 5.30 19.26
N HIS A 200 -16.63 4.19 19.17
CA HIS A 200 -17.80 3.89 19.99
C HIS A 200 -17.67 2.49 20.62
N PRO A 201 -16.68 2.27 21.50
CA PRO A 201 -16.35 0.95 21.97
C PRO A 201 -17.49 0.31 22.77
N LEU A 202 -17.83 -0.93 22.43
CA LEU A 202 -18.83 -1.74 23.16
C LEU A 202 -18.28 -2.27 24.49
N SER A 203 -16.95 -2.42 24.56
CA SER A 203 -16.23 -2.87 25.75
C SER A 203 -14.82 -2.27 25.77
N PRO A 204 -14.11 -2.23 26.91
CA PRO A 204 -12.72 -1.80 26.95
C PRO A 204 -11.85 -2.61 26.00
N GLY A 205 -11.09 -1.93 25.13
CA GLY A 205 -10.23 -2.57 24.16
C GLY A 205 -10.89 -2.98 22.84
N HIS A 206 -12.19 -2.65 22.63
CA HIS A 206 -12.82 -2.85 21.33
C HIS A 206 -12.04 -2.12 20.23
N CYS A 207 -11.63 -2.85 19.21
CA CYS A 207 -10.87 -2.32 18.09
C CYS A 207 -11.39 -2.83 16.75
N LEU A 208 -11.03 -2.09 15.70
CA LEU A 208 -11.34 -2.39 14.31
C LEU A 208 -10.07 -2.79 13.59
N VAL A 209 -10.11 -3.89 12.84
CA VAL A 209 -9.11 -4.23 11.83
C VAL A 209 -9.66 -3.80 10.49
N ILE A 210 -9.04 -2.81 9.86
CA ILE A 210 -9.46 -2.24 8.59
C ILE A 210 -8.40 -2.45 7.53
N THR A 211 -8.79 -2.55 6.26
CA THR A 211 -7.84 -2.59 5.15
C THR A 211 -7.32 -1.20 4.81
N LEU A 212 -6.04 -1.11 4.44
CA LEU A 212 -5.46 0.12 3.88
C LEU A 212 -6.02 0.44 2.52
N THR A 213 -6.23 -0.58 1.68
CA THR A 213 -6.90 -0.43 0.40
C THR A 213 -8.40 -0.51 0.62
N TYR A 214 -9.14 0.38 -0.06
CA TYR A 214 -10.58 0.25 -0.09
C TYR A 214 -10.98 -1.16 -0.56
N ARG A 215 -11.69 -1.84 0.31
CA ARG A 215 -12.45 -3.07 0.06
C ARG A 215 -13.81 -2.82 0.67
N ARG A 216 -14.85 -3.00 -0.10
CA ARG A 216 -16.18 -2.75 0.43
C ARG A 216 -16.51 -3.66 1.61
N ASP A 217 -16.16 -4.95 1.47
CA ASP A 217 -16.44 -5.96 2.48
C ASP A 217 -15.44 -7.13 2.41
N TYR A 218 -15.63 -8.15 3.23
CA TYR A 218 -14.77 -9.35 3.29
C TYR A 218 -14.58 -10.05 1.93
N TRP A 219 -15.61 -10.06 1.09
CA TRP A 219 -15.58 -10.79 -0.18
C TRP A 219 -14.72 -10.10 -1.24
N GLU A 220 -14.43 -8.82 -1.06
CA GLU A 220 -13.55 -8.04 -1.93
C GLU A 220 -12.07 -8.07 -1.50
N LEU A 221 -11.75 -8.69 -0.36
CA LEU A 221 -10.35 -8.83 0.08
C LEU A 221 -9.53 -9.56 -0.99
N SER A 222 -8.30 -9.10 -1.22
CA SER A 222 -7.34 -9.82 -2.06
C SER A 222 -6.94 -11.15 -1.42
N PRO A 223 -6.42 -12.12 -2.19
CA PRO A 223 -5.90 -13.37 -1.63
C PRO A 223 -4.85 -13.15 -0.54
N GLU A 224 -4.05 -12.09 -0.66
CA GLU A 224 -3.03 -11.75 0.32
C GLU A 224 -3.65 -11.18 1.60
N GLU A 225 -4.63 -10.28 1.47
CA GLU A 225 -5.37 -9.74 2.62
C GLU A 225 -6.10 -10.86 3.37
N HIS A 226 -6.75 -11.80 2.66
CA HIS A 226 -7.35 -13.00 3.28
C HIS A 226 -6.32 -13.82 4.07
N ARG A 227 -5.11 -14.00 3.50
CA ARG A 227 -4.05 -14.78 4.14
C ARG A 227 -3.50 -14.09 5.39
N LEU A 228 -3.40 -12.75 5.36
CA LEU A 228 -2.79 -11.95 6.43
C LEU A 228 -3.76 -11.60 7.56
N LEU A 229 -5.05 -11.49 7.29
CA LEU A 229 -6.05 -11.11 8.30
C LEU A 229 -5.98 -11.92 9.61
N PRO A 230 -5.81 -13.26 9.61
CA PRO A 230 -5.66 -14.01 10.85
C PRO A 230 -4.42 -13.64 11.67
N PHE A 231 -3.34 -13.19 11.01
CA PHE A 231 -2.12 -12.74 11.71
C PHE A 231 -2.34 -11.38 12.35
N VAL A 232 -3.00 -10.47 11.65
CA VAL A 232 -3.33 -9.15 12.18
C VAL A 232 -4.30 -9.23 13.34
N LEU A 233 -5.32 -10.10 13.26
CA LEU A 233 -6.24 -10.37 14.36
C LEU A 233 -5.51 -10.91 15.61
N ARG A 234 -4.52 -11.82 15.43
CA ARG A 234 -3.71 -12.31 16.54
C ARG A 234 -2.84 -11.22 17.15
N GLU A 235 -2.27 -10.34 16.34
CA GLU A 235 -1.48 -9.21 16.83
C GLU A 235 -2.36 -8.19 17.56
N ALA A 236 -3.53 -7.85 17.01
CA ALA A 236 -4.52 -7.03 17.69
C ALA A 236 -4.91 -7.61 19.04
N ARG A 237 -5.23 -8.92 19.08
CA ARG A 237 -5.53 -9.63 20.32
C ARG A 237 -4.38 -9.54 21.32
N ARG A 238 -3.13 -9.78 20.90
CA ARG A 238 -1.95 -9.70 21.80
C ARG A 238 -1.85 -8.32 22.46
N ILE A 239 -2.03 -7.24 21.69
CA ILE A 239 -1.99 -5.87 22.19
C ILE A 239 -3.11 -5.63 23.21
N ILE A 240 -4.31 -6.15 22.94
CA ILE A 240 -5.47 -6.01 23.82
C ILE A 240 -5.29 -6.86 25.09
N ASP A 241 -4.83 -8.11 24.98
CA ASP A 241 -4.56 -8.99 26.11
C ASP A 241 -3.58 -8.33 27.11
N GLU A 242 -2.52 -7.68 26.60
CA GLU A 242 -1.53 -6.99 27.44
C GLU A 242 -2.11 -5.78 28.18
N ARG A 243 -3.06 -5.06 27.57
CA ARG A 243 -3.61 -3.81 28.12
C ARG A 243 -4.82 -4.02 29.00
N TYR A 244 -5.71 -4.93 28.61
CA TYR A 244 -7.07 -5.03 29.16
C TYR A 244 -7.39 -6.38 29.78
N GLN A 245 -6.64 -7.45 29.49
CA GLN A 245 -6.81 -8.80 30.05
C GLN A 245 -8.25 -9.34 29.95
N PRO A 246 -8.86 -9.37 28.77
CA PRO A 246 -10.23 -9.87 28.60
C PRO A 246 -10.31 -11.38 28.77
N ASP A 247 -11.51 -11.88 29.12
CA ASP A 247 -11.78 -13.31 29.28
C ASP A 247 -12.03 -14.02 27.93
N ALA A 248 -12.58 -13.30 26.95
CA ALA A 248 -12.95 -13.83 25.64
C ALA A 248 -13.03 -12.72 24.56
N TYR A 249 -13.33 -13.11 23.31
CA TYR A 249 -13.49 -12.20 22.19
C TYR A 249 -14.68 -12.56 21.33
N HIS A 250 -15.35 -11.54 20.85
CA HIS A 250 -16.28 -11.62 19.73
C HIS A 250 -15.60 -11.01 18.51
N ILE A 251 -15.64 -11.73 17.38
CA ILE A 251 -15.10 -11.27 16.10
C ILE A 251 -16.26 -11.16 15.12
N GLU A 252 -16.46 -9.98 14.54
CA GLU A 252 -17.60 -9.70 13.67
C GLU A 252 -17.19 -8.95 12.42
N MET A 253 -17.77 -9.36 11.29
CA MET A 253 -17.60 -8.72 9.98
C MET A 253 -18.95 -8.63 9.30
N ASN A 254 -19.47 -7.42 9.12
CA ASN A 254 -20.71 -7.18 8.42
C ASN A 254 -20.43 -6.95 6.93
N CYS A 255 -21.09 -7.71 6.05
CA CYS A 255 -20.89 -7.64 4.60
C CYS A 255 -22.16 -7.15 3.94
N GLY A 256 -22.22 -5.84 3.66
CA GLY A 256 -23.38 -5.15 3.07
C GLY A 256 -24.36 -4.57 4.10
N GLU A 257 -25.15 -3.59 3.64
CA GLU A 257 -26.10 -2.84 4.48
C GLU A 257 -27.13 -3.73 5.17
N ALA A 258 -27.65 -4.75 4.48
CA ALA A 258 -28.62 -5.68 5.03
C ALA A 258 -28.06 -6.53 6.18
N ALA A 259 -26.74 -6.65 6.28
CA ALA A 259 -26.03 -7.31 7.37
C ALA A 259 -25.57 -6.32 8.46
N GLY A 260 -25.98 -5.05 8.38
CA GLY A 260 -25.62 -4.03 9.35
C GLY A 260 -24.28 -3.34 9.11
N GLN A 261 -23.67 -3.48 7.92
CA GLN A 261 -22.46 -2.75 7.58
C GLN A 261 -22.77 -1.25 7.48
N SER A 262 -22.31 -0.47 8.44
CA SER A 262 -22.55 0.98 8.51
C SER A 262 -21.54 1.80 7.69
N ILE A 263 -20.34 1.30 7.53
CA ILE A 263 -19.25 1.92 6.77
C ILE A 263 -18.95 1.00 5.58
N PRO A 264 -19.08 1.49 4.31
CA PRO A 264 -18.85 0.67 3.12
C PRO A 264 -17.34 0.49 2.81
N HIS A 265 -16.58 0.17 3.82
CA HIS A 265 -15.17 -0.17 3.79
C HIS A 265 -14.96 -1.34 4.74
N PHE A 266 -14.21 -2.35 4.32
CA PHE A 266 -13.97 -3.55 5.14
C PHE A 266 -13.45 -3.18 6.52
N HIS A 267 -14.16 -3.63 7.50
CA HIS A 267 -13.74 -3.58 8.89
C HIS A 267 -14.18 -4.85 9.61
N CYS A 268 -13.27 -5.34 10.44
CA CYS A 268 -13.51 -6.47 11.31
C CYS A 268 -13.44 -5.98 12.76
N HIS A 269 -14.54 -6.12 13.48
CA HIS A 269 -14.58 -5.83 14.90
C HIS A 269 -13.89 -6.95 15.69
N LEU A 270 -12.98 -6.58 16.57
CA LEU A 270 -12.43 -7.43 17.62
C LEU A 270 -12.90 -6.86 18.95
N ILE A 271 -13.91 -7.50 19.54
CA ILE A 271 -14.61 -7.02 20.74
C ILE A 271 -14.20 -7.87 21.92
N PRO A 272 -13.39 -7.35 22.85
CA PRO A 272 -13.09 -8.03 24.11
C PRO A 272 -14.36 -8.26 24.94
N ARG A 273 -14.42 -9.41 25.58
CA ARG A 273 -15.52 -9.77 26.46
C ARG A 273 -15.01 -10.07 27.86
N TYR A 274 -15.78 -9.65 28.84
CA TYR A 274 -15.43 -9.77 30.25
C TYR A 274 -16.50 -10.53 30.98
N GLN A 275 -16.11 -11.35 31.96
CA GLN A 275 -17.06 -12.14 32.72
C GLN A 275 -18.09 -11.24 33.41
N GLY A 276 -19.37 -11.44 33.11
CA GLY A 276 -20.49 -10.63 33.64
C GLY A 276 -20.83 -9.37 32.82
N ASP A 277 -20.18 -9.12 31.68
CA ASP A 277 -20.48 -7.98 30.78
C ASP A 277 -21.80 -8.15 30.01
N SER A 278 -22.33 -9.37 29.93
CA SER A 278 -23.61 -9.69 29.31
C SER A 278 -24.43 -10.63 30.18
N LEU A 279 -25.72 -10.36 30.30
CA LEU A 279 -26.69 -11.24 30.99
C LEU A 279 -26.99 -12.51 30.18
N GLN A 280 -26.70 -12.50 28.87
CA GLN A 280 -26.91 -13.63 27.97
C GLN A 280 -25.66 -13.74 27.06
N ALA A 281 -24.71 -14.60 27.42
CA ALA A 281 -23.54 -14.87 26.64
C ALA A 281 -23.77 -15.85 25.46
N GLN A 282 -25.02 -16.29 25.27
CA GLN A 282 -25.38 -17.26 24.22
C GLN A 282 -25.86 -16.55 22.97
N GLY A 283 -25.21 -16.75 21.82
CA GLY A 283 -25.68 -16.39 20.49
C GLY A 283 -25.44 -14.94 20.09
N GLY A 284 -24.30 -14.63 19.45
CA GLY A 284 -24.01 -13.29 18.89
C GLY A 284 -24.93 -12.83 17.75
N SER A 285 -25.77 -13.71 17.19
CA SER A 285 -26.73 -13.44 16.12
C SER A 285 -28.15 -13.07 16.60
N ASP A 286 -28.42 -13.05 17.90
CA ASP A 286 -29.76 -12.80 18.49
C ASP A 286 -30.31 -11.41 18.14
N HIS A 287 -29.44 -10.44 17.87
CA HIS A 287 -29.83 -9.11 17.45
C HIS A 287 -29.98 -8.94 15.92
N VAL A 288 -29.49 -9.92 15.15
CA VAL A 288 -29.49 -9.86 13.67
C VAL A 288 -30.80 -10.36 13.07
N LEU A 289 -31.45 -11.32 13.73
CA LEU A 289 -32.73 -11.90 13.28
C LEU A 289 -33.72 -11.93 14.43
N PRO A 290 -34.50 -10.86 14.65
CA PRO A 290 -35.50 -10.80 15.75
C PRO A 290 -36.45 -11.99 15.70
N GLY A 291 -36.51 -12.75 16.79
CA GLY A 291 -37.41 -13.89 16.95
C GLY A 291 -36.88 -15.26 16.54
N LEU A 292 -35.60 -15.37 16.12
CA LEU A 292 -34.99 -16.67 15.82
C LEU A 292 -33.85 -17.06 16.79
N GLY A 293 -33.66 -16.28 17.86
CA GLY A 293 -32.54 -16.45 18.80
C GLY A 293 -32.69 -17.52 19.89
N ASP A 294 -33.79 -18.24 19.98
CA ASP A 294 -33.99 -19.31 20.96
C ASP A 294 -33.37 -20.66 20.48
N TRP A 295 -32.04 -20.65 20.31
CA TRP A 295 -31.32 -21.90 20.13
C TRP A 295 -31.05 -22.59 21.45
N THR A 296 -32.02 -23.34 21.93
CA THR A 296 -31.74 -24.36 22.96
C THR A 296 -31.00 -25.51 22.31
N LEU A 297 -29.70 -25.63 22.60
CA LEU A 297 -28.96 -26.83 22.22
C LEU A 297 -29.71 -28.04 22.81
N PRO A 298 -30.05 -29.07 21.98
CA PRO A 298 -30.59 -30.29 22.53
C PRO A 298 -29.60 -30.84 23.54
N SER A 299 -30.03 -31.14 24.75
CA SER A 299 -29.23 -31.78 25.77
C SER A 299 -28.66 -33.07 25.17
N LEU A 300 -27.36 -33.15 25.03
CA LEU A 300 -26.64 -34.39 24.68
C LEU A 300 -26.82 -35.32 25.89
N ASN A 301 -27.77 -36.26 25.77
CA ASN A 301 -27.90 -37.40 26.67
C ASN A 301 -26.88 -38.49 26.22
#